data_71ca9c6e6238717036146591c0d17c34
#
_entry.id   71ca9c6e6238717036146591c0d17c34
#
_cell.length_a   1.000
_cell.length_b   1.000
_cell.length_c   1.000
_cell.angle_alpha   90.00
_cell.angle_beta   90.00
_cell.angle_gamma   90.00
#
_symmetry.space_group_name_H-M   'P 1'
#
loop_
_entity.id
_entity.type
_entity.pdbx_description
1 polymer ?
#
loop_
_entity_poly.entity_id
_entity_poly.type
_entity_poly.pdbx_seq_one_letter_code
_entity_poly.pdbx_strand_id
1 'polypeptide(L)'
;MTAEPTRLWPEEIRLSKGKESLFVKFDNGYETTLSAELLRVESPSAEVQGHGVGQKTTPAGKAKVTISALEPVGNYAIRISFSDGHDTGLFSWNILYDYGQRQQQLLVDYLERLAAAGGSRH
;
A
#
# COMPACT_ATOMS: atom_id res chain seq x y z
N MET A 1 -8.74 8.08 29.90
CA MET A 1 -8.24 7.92 29.38
C MET A 1 -8.13 7.98 28.45
N THR A 2 -8.12 8.42 28.08
CA THR A 2 -8.05 8.40 27.10
C THR A 2 -7.36 7.83 26.49
N ALA A 3 -7.72 7.41 26.15
CA ALA A 3 -6.99 6.64 25.46
C ALA A 3 -6.41 7.31 24.48
N GLU A 4 -5.46 7.48 24.49
CA GLU A 4 -4.96 7.93 23.49
C GLU A 4 -4.98 7.13 22.40
N PRO A 5 -5.07 7.62 21.29
CA PRO A 5 -5.10 6.90 20.12
C PRO A 5 -3.94 6.00 20.12
N THR A 6 -4.20 4.82 19.81
CA THR A 6 -3.20 3.89 19.75
C THR A 6 -2.20 4.32 18.73
N ARG A 7 -0.99 4.54 19.18
CA ARG A 7 0.00 4.82 18.29
C ARG A 7 0.50 3.54 17.82
N LEU A 8 0.21 3.17 16.61
CA LEU A 8 0.73 1.97 16.01
C LEU A 8 2.18 2.18 15.64
N TRP A 9 2.99 1.20 15.95
CA TRP A 9 4.41 1.28 15.62
C TRP A 9 4.84 -0.04 14.98
N PRO A 10 5.50 0.00 13.83
CA PRO A 10 5.97 -1.22 13.20
C PRO A 10 7.25 -1.70 13.88
N GLU A 11 7.16 -2.90 14.46
CA GLU A 11 8.33 -3.51 15.06
C GLU A 11 9.25 -4.12 14.02
N GLU A 12 8.67 -4.55 12.88
CA GLU A 12 9.47 -5.16 11.83
C GLU A 12 8.84 -4.81 10.49
N ILE A 13 9.68 -4.42 9.55
CA ILE A 13 9.28 -4.20 8.16
C ILE A 13 10.29 -4.94 7.32
N ARG A 14 9.81 -5.84 6.46
CA ARG A 14 10.71 -6.70 5.72
C ARG A 14 10.19 -6.96 4.32
N LEU A 15 11.05 -6.80 3.32
CA LEU A 15 10.71 -7.16 1.95
C LEU A 15 10.88 -8.65 1.74
N SER A 16 10.01 -9.25 0.93
CA SER A 16 10.21 -10.62 0.51
C SER A 16 11.46 -10.71 -0.37
N LYS A 17 11.95 -11.93 -0.54
CA LYS A 17 13.16 -12.16 -1.31
C LYS A 17 13.03 -11.63 -2.73
N GLY A 18 11.87 -11.80 -3.36
CA GLY A 18 11.63 -11.31 -4.71
C GLY A 18 11.14 -9.88 -4.77
N LYS A 19 10.98 -9.25 -3.59
CA LYS A 19 10.52 -7.85 -3.48
C LYS A 19 9.10 -7.66 -4.00
N GLU A 20 8.32 -8.72 -4.04
CA GLU A 20 6.93 -8.63 -4.49
C GLU A 20 5.95 -8.45 -3.35
N SER A 21 6.43 -8.47 -2.09
CA SER A 21 5.55 -8.23 -0.94
C SER A 21 6.32 -7.58 0.20
N LEU A 22 5.56 -6.94 1.09
CA LEU A 22 6.09 -6.26 2.26
C LEU A 22 5.44 -6.86 3.50
N PHE A 23 6.27 -7.40 4.39
CA PHE A 23 5.81 -7.92 5.67
C PHE A 23 5.94 -6.82 6.72
N VAL A 24 4.88 -6.62 7.52
CA VAL A 24 4.91 -5.64 8.60
C VAL A 24 4.35 -6.30 9.85
N LYS A 25 5.10 -6.18 10.95
CA LYS A 25 4.64 -6.61 12.26
C LYS A 25 4.53 -5.38 13.14
N PHE A 26 3.36 -5.18 13.74
CA PHE A 26 3.10 -4.02 14.58
C PHE A 26 3.26 -4.36 16.06
N ASP A 27 3.44 -3.34 16.89
CA ASP A 27 3.70 -3.53 18.31
C ASP A 27 2.50 -4.06 19.08
N ASN A 28 1.32 -4.08 18.47
CA ASN A 28 0.16 -4.71 19.09
C ASN A 28 0.04 -6.19 18.72
N GLY A 29 1.04 -6.75 18.03
CA GLY A 29 1.06 -8.16 17.67
C GLY A 29 0.46 -8.46 16.30
N TYR A 30 -0.17 -7.50 15.65
CA TYR A 30 -0.76 -7.75 14.35
C TYR A 30 0.34 -7.85 13.29
N GLU A 31 0.24 -8.87 12.44
CA GLU A 31 1.18 -9.06 11.34
C GLU A 31 0.41 -9.14 10.05
N THR A 32 1.00 -8.60 8.99
CA THR A 32 0.38 -8.66 7.68
C THR A 32 1.45 -8.68 6.60
N THR A 33 1.11 -9.29 5.47
CA THR A 33 1.97 -9.26 4.28
C THR A 33 1.15 -8.62 3.17
N LEU A 34 1.65 -7.53 2.63
CA LEU A 34 0.96 -6.76 1.60
C LEU A 34 1.69 -6.93 0.28
N SER A 35 0.95 -7.24 -0.78
CA SER A 35 1.57 -7.40 -2.09
C SER A 35 2.02 -6.05 -2.65
N ALA A 36 3.08 -6.07 -3.43
CA ALA A 36 3.52 -4.87 -4.10
C ALA A 36 2.45 -4.34 -5.05
N GLU A 37 1.73 -5.24 -5.71
CA GLU A 37 0.64 -4.83 -6.59
C GLU A 37 -0.40 -4.01 -5.83
N LEU A 38 -0.86 -4.51 -4.67
CA LEU A 38 -1.86 -3.78 -3.90
C LEU A 38 -1.33 -2.44 -3.44
N LEU A 39 -0.10 -2.42 -2.91
CA LEU A 39 0.49 -1.17 -2.45
C LEU A 39 0.63 -0.17 -3.60
N ARG A 40 0.94 -0.64 -4.79
CA ARG A 40 1.09 0.23 -5.95
C ARG A 40 -0.25 0.79 -6.41
N VAL A 41 -1.27 -0.07 -6.56
CA VAL A 41 -2.55 0.38 -7.11
C VAL A 41 -3.36 1.17 -6.09
N GLU A 42 -3.08 1.01 -4.80
CA GLU A 42 -3.75 1.77 -3.74
C GLU A 42 -2.81 2.80 -3.10
N SER A 43 -1.76 3.20 -3.81
CA SER A 43 -0.82 4.18 -3.29
C SER A 43 -1.57 5.43 -2.81
N PRO A 44 -1.20 5.98 -1.65
CA PRO A 44 -1.88 7.17 -1.14
C PRO A 44 -1.46 8.46 -1.85
N SER A 45 -0.62 8.37 -2.88
CA SER A 45 -0.22 9.57 -3.60
C SER A 45 -1.38 10.17 -4.38
N ALA A 46 -1.31 11.47 -4.66
CA ALA A 46 -2.33 12.13 -5.46
C ALA A 46 -2.39 11.59 -6.88
N GLU A 47 -1.30 11.03 -7.37
CA GLU A 47 -1.28 10.42 -8.70
C GLU A 47 -2.29 9.29 -8.82
N VAL A 48 -2.54 8.57 -7.72
CA VAL A 48 -3.50 7.48 -7.71
C VAL A 48 -4.84 7.93 -7.17
N GLN A 49 -4.85 8.62 -6.02
CA GLN A 49 -6.09 8.96 -5.33
C GLN A 49 -6.82 10.16 -5.95
N GLY A 50 -6.10 11.00 -6.70
CA GLY A 50 -6.72 12.18 -7.27
C GLY A 50 -6.88 13.27 -6.24
N HIS A 51 -7.57 14.35 -6.64
CA HIS A 51 -7.75 15.50 -5.77
C HIS A 51 -9.22 15.71 -5.43
N GLY A 52 -10.11 14.80 -5.78
CA GLY A 52 -11.51 14.95 -5.48
C GLY A 52 -12.28 13.69 -5.81
N VAL A 53 -13.58 13.75 -5.54
CA VAL A 53 -14.45 12.61 -5.76
C VAL A 53 -14.40 12.22 -7.24
N GLY A 54 -14.25 10.95 -7.49
CA GLY A 54 -14.26 10.44 -8.86
C GLY A 54 -12.96 10.61 -9.62
N GLN A 55 -11.90 11.07 -8.94
CA GLN A 55 -10.62 11.29 -9.62
C GLN A 55 -9.59 10.21 -9.32
N LYS A 56 -9.96 9.19 -8.58
CA LYS A 56 -9.06 8.10 -8.31
C LYS A 56 -8.78 7.33 -9.59
N THR A 57 -7.50 7.08 -9.87
CA THR A 57 -7.14 6.30 -11.03
C THR A 57 -7.10 4.82 -10.70
N THR A 58 -7.22 3.99 -11.71
CA THR A 58 -7.14 2.55 -11.57
C THR A 58 -5.98 2.06 -12.43
N PRO A 59 -4.76 1.97 -11.84
CA PRO A 59 -3.62 1.56 -12.65
C PRO A 59 -3.76 0.14 -13.18
N ALA A 60 -3.37 -0.07 -14.42
CA ALA A 60 -3.42 -1.38 -15.05
C ALA A 60 -2.00 -1.92 -15.21
N GLY A 61 -1.88 -3.23 -15.45
CA GLY A 61 -0.60 -3.83 -15.76
C GLY A 61 0.36 -3.92 -14.61
N LYS A 62 -0.13 -4.01 -13.36
CA LYS A 62 0.73 -3.95 -12.18
C LYS A 62 0.94 -5.29 -11.49
N ALA A 63 0.51 -6.40 -12.08
CA ALA A 63 0.59 -7.69 -11.40
C ALA A 63 2.03 -8.10 -11.07
N LYS A 64 3.00 -7.63 -11.83
CA LYS A 64 4.40 -8.00 -11.62
C LYS A 64 5.25 -6.88 -11.06
N VAL A 65 4.63 -5.82 -10.56
CA VAL A 65 5.39 -4.72 -9.99
C VAL A 65 6.08 -5.21 -8.70
N THR A 66 7.28 -4.71 -8.47
CA THR A 66 8.03 -5.02 -7.25
C THR A 66 8.39 -3.71 -6.54
N ILE A 67 8.87 -3.85 -5.30
CA ILE A 67 9.28 -2.71 -4.51
C ILE A 67 10.78 -2.53 -4.70
N SER A 68 11.19 -1.39 -5.23
CA SER A 68 12.61 -1.15 -5.49
C SER A 68 13.34 -0.51 -4.31
N ALA A 69 12.62 0.25 -3.46
CA ALA A 69 13.27 0.90 -2.31
C ALA A 69 12.23 1.25 -1.26
N LEU A 70 12.68 1.30 -0.01
CA LEU A 70 11.91 1.79 1.12
C LEU A 70 12.71 2.90 1.77
N GLU A 71 12.06 4.01 2.08
CA GLU A 71 12.73 5.14 2.69
C GLU A 71 11.91 5.66 3.85
N PRO A 72 12.46 5.69 5.08
CA PRO A 72 11.70 6.24 6.21
C PRO A 72 11.45 7.72 6.01
N VAL A 73 10.27 8.17 6.43
CA VAL A 73 9.90 9.58 6.39
C VAL A 73 9.51 9.95 7.80
N GLY A 74 10.37 10.72 8.46
CA GLY A 74 10.18 11.03 9.88
C GLY A 74 10.07 9.72 10.66
N ASN A 75 9.18 9.70 11.63
CA ASN A 75 8.90 8.50 12.39
C ASN A 75 7.45 8.04 12.21
N TYR A 76 6.82 8.42 11.09
CA TYR A 76 5.39 8.16 10.92
C TYR A 76 5.04 7.46 9.61
N ALA A 77 6.00 7.28 8.69
CA ALA A 77 5.68 6.72 7.38
C ALA A 77 6.92 6.17 6.71
N ILE A 78 6.69 5.41 5.65
CA ILE A 78 7.75 5.07 4.69
C ILE A 78 7.30 5.50 3.31
N ARG A 79 8.26 5.92 2.51
CA ARG A 79 8.03 6.13 1.10
C ARG A 79 8.42 4.85 0.39
N ILE A 80 7.54 4.35 -0.45
CA ILE A 80 7.79 3.13 -1.20
C ILE A 80 8.02 3.48 -2.65
N SER A 81 9.15 3.04 -3.19
CA SER A 81 9.46 3.17 -4.60
C SER A 81 9.20 1.85 -5.29
N PHE A 82 8.59 1.89 -6.45
CA PHE A 82 8.20 0.69 -7.19
C PHE A 82 9.00 0.55 -8.47
N SER A 83 9.03 -0.67 -8.98
CA SER A 83 9.83 -0.98 -10.18
C SER A 83 9.35 -0.24 -11.43
N ASP A 84 8.11 0.25 -11.42
CA ASP A 84 7.58 1.02 -12.54
C ASP A 84 7.88 2.51 -12.44
N GLY A 85 8.68 2.92 -11.46
CA GLY A 85 9.08 4.31 -11.28
C GLY A 85 8.19 5.14 -10.37
N HIS A 86 7.05 4.60 -9.93
CA HIS A 86 6.17 5.33 -8.99
C HIS A 86 6.84 5.38 -7.61
N ASP A 87 7.02 6.58 -7.08
CA ASP A 87 7.72 6.73 -5.80
C ASP A 87 7.18 7.88 -4.94
N THR A 88 5.96 8.33 -5.21
CA THR A 88 5.41 9.47 -4.51
C THR A 88 4.45 9.09 -3.37
N GLY A 89 4.24 7.81 -3.13
CA GLY A 89 3.32 7.38 -2.07
C GLY A 89 4.00 7.33 -0.72
N LEU A 90 3.45 8.05 0.25
CA LEU A 90 3.89 7.99 1.63
C LEU A 90 2.91 7.11 2.39
N PHE A 91 3.38 5.97 2.86
CA PHE A 91 2.54 5.01 3.55
C PHE A 91 2.76 5.17 5.04
N SER A 92 1.80 5.82 5.70
CA SER A 92 1.87 5.96 7.16
C SER A 92 1.62 4.61 7.81
N TRP A 93 1.99 4.48 9.09
CA TRP A 93 1.76 3.22 9.80
C TRP A 93 0.28 2.88 9.83
N ASN A 94 -0.58 3.88 9.97
CA ASN A 94 -2.02 3.65 9.99
C ASN A 94 -2.54 3.17 8.63
N ILE A 95 -1.99 3.69 7.55
CA ILE A 95 -2.36 3.24 6.21
C ILE A 95 -1.96 1.79 5.99
N LEU A 96 -0.73 1.44 6.39
CA LEU A 96 -0.28 0.05 6.24
C LEU A 96 -1.12 -0.90 7.07
N TYR A 97 -1.48 -0.48 8.29
CA TYR A 97 -2.32 -1.30 9.16
C TYR A 97 -3.72 -1.48 8.54
N ASP A 98 -4.32 -0.38 8.09
CA ASP A 98 -5.64 -0.41 7.48
C ASP A 98 -5.65 -1.29 6.23
N TYR A 99 -4.63 -1.15 5.39
CA TYR A 99 -4.56 -1.96 4.17
C TYR A 99 -4.39 -3.44 4.51
N GLY A 100 -3.64 -3.74 5.57
CA GLY A 100 -3.51 -5.12 6.01
C GLY A 100 -4.83 -5.70 6.43
N GLN A 101 -5.63 -4.92 7.17
CA GLN A 101 -6.93 -5.35 7.66
C GLN A 101 -7.94 -5.55 6.52
N ARG A 102 -7.85 -4.74 5.49
CA ARG A 102 -8.83 -4.72 4.42
C ARG A 102 -8.28 -5.20 3.08
N GLN A 103 -7.10 -5.85 3.07
CA GLN A 103 -6.44 -6.10 1.79
C GLN A 103 -7.27 -6.95 0.85
N GLN A 104 -8.01 -7.92 1.35
CA GLN A 104 -8.82 -8.75 0.49
C GLN A 104 -9.93 -7.93 -0.17
N GLN A 105 -10.60 -7.06 0.60
CA GLN A 105 -11.64 -6.22 0.07
C GLN A 105 -11.07 -5.19 -0.91
N LEU A 106 -9.92 -4.61 -0.56
CA LEU A 106 -9.28 -3.65 -1.45
C LEU A 106 -8.93 -4.29 -2.80
N LEU A 107 -8.44 -5.53 -2.76
CA LEU A 107 -8.09 -6.21 -3.99
C LEU A 107 -9.33 -6.52 -4.83
N VAL A 108 -10.40 -6.99 -4.19
CA VAL A 108 -11.66 -7.26 -4.90
C VAL A 108 -12.18 -5.98 -5.56
N ASP A 109 -12.21 -4.88 -4.80
CA ASP A 109 -12.68 -3.61 -5.32
C ASP A 109 -11.81 -3.13 -6.48
N TYR A 110 -10.49 -3.29 -6.36
CA TYR A 110 -9.60 -2.90 -7.42
C TYR A 110 -9.87 -3.71 -8.69
N LEU A 111 -10.02 -5.02 -8.56
CA LEU A 111 -10.26 -5.88 -9.72
C LEU A 111 -11.58 -5.54 -10.41
N GLU A 112 -12.59 -5.17 -9.63
CA GLU A 112 -13.87 -4.75 -10.21
C GLU A 112 -13.73 -3.43 -10.97
N ARG A 113 -13.02 -2.46 -10.40
CA ARG A 113 -12.79 -1.19 -11.10
C ARG A 113 -11.98 -1.40 -12.37
N LEU A 114 -10.99 -2.29 -12.30
CA LEU A 114 -10.13 -2.57 -13.44
C LEU A 114 -10.94 -3.20 -14.58
N ALA A 115 -11.80 -4.16 -14.25
CA ALA A 115 -12.65 -4.78 -15.25
C ALA A 115 -13.61 -3.78 -15.86
N ALA A 116 -14.20 -2.92 -15.03
CA ALA A 116 -15.13 -1.90 -15.51
C ALA A 116 -14.46 -0.90 -16.45
N ALA A 117 -13.16 -0.67 -16.27
CA ALA A 117 -12.40 0.23 -17.12
C ALA A 117 -11.82 -0.48 -18.35
N GLY A 118 -12.07 -1.78 -18.50
CA GLY A 118 -11.53 -2.53 -19.63
C GLY A 118 -10.06 -2.85 -19.51
N GLY A 119 -9.49 -2.74 -18.31
CA GLY A 119 -8.08 -2.97 -18.11
C GLY A 119 -7.78 -4.38 -17.66
N SER A 120 -6.49 -4.67 -17.51
CA SER A 120 -6.00 -5.96 -17.09
C SER A 120 -4.85 -5.76 -16.12
N ARG A 121 -4.66 -6.73 -15.21
CA ARG A 121 -3.50 -6.74 -14.32
C ARG A 121 -2.21 -6.94 -15.10
N HIS A 122 -2.28 -7.59 -16.21
CA HIS A 122 -1.15 -7.93 -17.03
C HIS A 122 -1.13 -7.09 -18.28
#